data_2ef22ddafcf5b397a5644cb5c41a6d11
#
_entry.id   2ef22ddafcf5b397a5644cb5c41a6d11
#
_cell.length_a   1.000
_cell.length_b   1.000
_cell.length_c   1.000
_cell.angle_alpha   90.00
_cell.angle_beta   90.00
_cell.angle_gamma   90.00
#
_symmetry.space_group_name_H-M   'P 1'
#
loop_
_entity.id
_entity.type
_entity.pdbx_description
1 polymer ?
#
loop_
_entity_poly.entity_id
_entity_poly.type
_entity_poly.pdbx_seq_one_letter_code
_entity_poly.pdbx_strand_id
1 'polypeptide(L)'
;MKKEMSMKNKKRLFVDMDGTLAVWQSAKSIEDCFVKGYFKDLPPQVSVLNAVKRFMKENEDDLEVYVLSAVLNTPYAIPEKEDWLKKFIPEIKKENYIFVPYGKDKYEYIPGGVTRNDYLLDDYTTNLLPWHKAGGTGIKCRTNENHTNGTWKGPYIHTAFPSFVMDEVLNHIVFEGGSKFNEQ
;
A
#
# COMPACT_ATOMS: atom_id res chain seq x y z
N MET A 1 22.56 -3.59 -22.91
CA MET A 1 21.44 -2.94 -23.61
C MET A 1 20.06 -3.53 -23.28
N LYS A 2 19.83 -4.86 -23.25
CA LYS A 2 18.49 -5.42 -22.90
C LYS A 2 18.05 -5.17 -21.44
N LYS A 3 18.98 -5.06 -20.49
CA LYS A 3 18.67 -4.89 -19.06
C LYS A 3 18.24 -3.44 -18.70
N GLU A 4 18.76 -2.43 -19.41
CA GLU A 4 18.38 -1.02 -19.20
C GLU A 4 17.02 -0.64 -19.84
N MET A 5 16.63 -1.30 -20.93
CA MET A 5 15.31 -1.09 -21.54
C MET A 5 14.16 -1.68 -20.68
N SER A 6 14.43 -2.72 -19.88
CA SER A 6 13.44 -3.35 -19.00
C SER A 6 13.02 -2.45 -17.82
N MET A 7 13.91 -1.61 -17.30
CA MET A 7 13.61 -0.74 -16.15
C MET A 7 12.62 0.41 -16.46
N LYS A 8 12.47 0.79 -17.71
CA LYS A 8 11.70 1.99 -18.10
C LYS A 8 10.17 1.82 -18.13
N ASN A 9 9.65 0.61 -18.00
CA ASN A 9 8.22 0.32 -18.17
C ASN A 9 7.58 -0.55 -17.06
N LYS A 10 8.33 -0.86 -15.98
CA LYS A 10 7.75 -1.63 -14.88
C LYS A 10 6.60 -0.86 -14.22
N LYS A 11 5.56 -1.59 -13.82
CA LYS A 11 4.54 -1.08 -12.91
C LYS A 11 5.13 -0.97 -11.52
N ARG A 12 4.70 0.03 -10.74
CA ARG A 12 5.08 0.15 -9.33
C ARG A 12 3.84 0.08 -8.46
N LEU A 13 3.81 -0.86 -7.52
CA LEU A 13 2.79 -0.95 -6.50
C LEU A 13 3.36 -0.44 -5.18
N PHE A 14 2.79 0.63 -4.67
CA PHE A 14 3.06 1.17 -3.35
C PHE A 14 1.99 0.66 -2.39
N VAL A 15 2.41 0.03 -1.29
CA VAL A 15 1.50 -0.57 -0.32
C VAL A 15 1.65 0.13 1.02
N ASP A 16 0.54 0.61 1.56
CA ASP A 16 0.52 1.14 2.92
C ASP A 16 0.65 0.03 3.96
N MET A 17 1.15 0.37 5.14
CA MET A 17 1.31 -0.59 6.23
C MET A 17 0.09 -0.59 7.16
N ASP A 18 -0.22 0.55 7.79
CA ASP A 18 -1.19 0.63 8.88
C ASP A 18 -2.62 0.63 8.35
N GLY A 19 -3.41 -0.39 8.67
CA GLY A 19 -4.76 -0.59 8.13
C GLY A 19 -4.79 -1.35 6.80
N THR A 20 -3.62 -1.60 6.19
CA THR A 20 -3.49 -2.34 4.92
C THR A 20 -2.75 -3.66 5.10
N LEU A 21 -1.43 -3.64 5.31
CA LEU A 21 -0.64 -4.85 5.62
C LEU A 21 -0.79 -5.28 7.08
N ALA A 22 -0.88 -4.31 7.99
CA ALA A 22 -1.14 -4.51 9.41
C ALA A 22 -2.58 -4.13 9.75
N VAL A 23 -3.20 -4.83 10.69
CA VAL A 23 -4.54 -4.52 11.17
C VAL A 23 -4.48 -3.24 12.00
N TRP A 24 -5.20 -2.20 11.56
CA TRP A 24 -5.40 -1.02 12.39
C TRP A 24 -6.41 -1.31 13.48
N GLN A 25 -6.09 -0.96 14.70
CA GLN A 25 -7.01 -1.11 15.84
C GLN A 25 -7.74 0.22 16.08
N SER A 26 -8.92 0.36 15.49
CA SER A 26 -9.72 1.60 15.52
C SER A 26 -10.10 2.07 16.93
N ALA A 27 -10.11 1.18 17.91
CA ALA A 27 -10.39 1.52 19.32
C ALA A 27 -9.25 2.28 20.01
N LYS A 28 -8.11 2.44 19.35
CA LYS A 28 -6.97 3.17 19.89
C LYS A 28 -6.93 4.58 19.33
N SER A 29 -6.54 5.51 20.19
CA SER A 29 -6.33 6.90 19.81
C SER A 29 -4.98 7.09 19.13
N ILE A 30 -4.77 8.25 18.49
CA ILE A 30 -3.48 8.60 17.90
C ILE A 30 -2.36 8.64 18.95
N GLU A 31 -2.69 8.98 20.20
CA GLU A 31 -1.78 9.02 21.35
C GLU A 31 -1.17 7.65 21.64
N ASP A 32 -1.93 6.57 21.46
CA ASP A 32 -1.43 5.20 21.64
C ASP A 32 -0.29 4.86 20.66
N CYS A 33 -0.32 5.46 19.46
CA CYS A 33 0.70 5.27 18.45
C CYS A 33 2.07 5.88 18.83
N PHE A 34 2.09 6.76 19.87
CA PHE A 34 3.34 7.34 20.40
C PHE A 34 4.00 6.43 21.46
N VAL A 35 3.40 5.29 21.78
CA VAL A 35 3.95 4.33 22.75
C VAL A 35 4.93 3.40 22.04
N LYS A 36 6.11 3.21 22.64
CA LYS A 36 7.10 2.25 22.15
C LYS A 36 6.51 0.84 22.10
N GLY A 37 6.74 0.13 21.01
CA GLY A 37 6.20 -1.22 20.76
C GLY A 37 4.90 -1.23 19.96
N TYR A 38 4.21 -0.09 19.80
CA TYR A 38 2.92 -0.03 19.13
C TYR A 38 2.96 -0.62 17.71
N PHE A 39 3.85 -0.13 16.85
CA PHE A 39 3.92 -0.58 15.46
C PHE A 39 4.50 -1.99 15.33
N LYS A 40 5.42 -2.36 16.21
CA LYS A 40 6.04 -3.69 16.22
C LYS A 40 5.04 -4.80 16.52
N ASP A 41 4.04 -4.51 17.35
CA ASP A 41 3.09 -5.49 17.87
C ASP A 41 1.74 -5.50 17.10
N LEU A 42 1.60 -4.70 16.04
CA LEU A 42 0.40 -4.72 15.19
C LEU A 42 0.18 -6.11 14.59
N PRO A 43 -1.04 -6.67 14.68
CA PRO A 43 -1.37 -7.92 14.02
C PRO A 43 -1.25 -7.80 12.50
N PRO A 44 -0.74 -8.83 11.80
CA PRO A 44 -0.70 -8.82 10.34
C PRO A 44 -2.10 -9.01 9.74
N GLN A 45 -2.42 -8.29 8.68
CA GLN A 45 -3.58 -8.54 7.84
C GLN A 45 -3.25 -9.68 6.86
N VAL A 46 -3.39 -10.93 7.36
CA VAL A 46 -2.86 -12.14 6.71
C VAL A 46 -3.37 -12.31 5.28
N SER A 47 -4.66 -12.02 5.02
CA SER A 47 -5.24 -12.18 3.70
C SER A 47 -4.61 -11.21 2.68
N VAL A 48 -4.38 -9.95 3.06
CA VAL A 48 -3.74 -8.94 2.20
C VAL A 48 -2.25 -9.24 2.01
N LEU A 49 -1.55 -9.60 3.09
CA LEU A 49 -0.14 -10.00 3.00
C LEU A 49 0.07 -11.14 2.00
N ASN A 50 -0.75 -12.19 2.09
CA ASN A 50 -0.66 -13.33 1.18
C ASN A 50 -1.03 -12.94 -0.26
N ALA A 51 -2.01 -12.07 -0.47
CA ALA A 51 -2.36 -11.55 -1.78
C ALA A 51 -1.20 -10.76 -2.41
N VAL A 52 -0.61 -9.83 -1.65
CA VAL A 52 0.53 -9.03 -2.13
C VAL A 52 1.74 -9.91 -2.43
N LYS A 53 2.06 -10.89 -1.59
CA LYS A 53 3.17 -11.84 -1.83
C LYS A 53 2.97 -12.66 -3.09
N ARG A 54 1.77 -13.17 -3.32
CA ARG A 54 1.43 -13.91 -4.56
C ARG A 54 1.55 -13.02 -5.77
N PHE A 55 0.95 -11.83 -5.72
CA PHE A 55 0.99 -10.85 -6.78
C PHE A 55 2.43 -10.45 -7.17
N MET A 56 3.30 -10.22 -6.17
CA MET A 56 4.73 -9.97 -6.38
C MET A 56 5.43 -11.12 -7.09
N LYS A 57 5.19 -12.36 -6.63
CA LYS A 57 5.83 -13.56 -7.17
C LYS A 57 5.40 -13.84 -8.61
N GLU A 58 4.14 -13.65 -8.92
CA GLU A 58 3.57 -13.92 -10.25
C GLU A 58 3.98 -12.86 -11.29
N ASN A 59 4.39 -11.66 -10.84
CA ASN A 59 4.70 -10.51 -11.71
C ASN A 59 6.13 -9.97 -11.50
N GLU A 60 7.08 -10.77 -11.04
CA GLU A 60 8.42 -10.32 -10.63
C GLU A 60 9.21 -9.57 -11.72
N ASP A 61 8.98 -9.92 -12.99
CA ASP A 61 9.65 -9.29 -14.12
C ASP A 61 9.09 -7.91 -14.50
N ASP A 62 7.80 -7.68 -14.25
CA ASP A 62 7.04 -6.50 -14.73
C ASP A 62 6.59 -5.57 -13.60
N LEU A 63 6.79 -5.97 -12.34
CA LEU A 63 6.33 -5.25 -11.14
C LEU A 63 7.49 -4.93 -10.21
N GLU A 64 7.45 -3.72 -9.64
CA GLU A 64 8.22 -3.37 -8.44
C GLU A 64 7.26 -3.03 -7.31
N VAL A 65 7.53 -3.54 -6.11
CA VAL A 65 6.68 -3.28 -4.94
C VAL A 65 7.46 -2.51 -3.88
N TYR A 66 6.80 -1.48 -3.36
CA TYR A 66 7.31 -0.58 -2.33
C TYR A 66 6.37 -0.58 -1.13
N VAL A 67 6.90 -0.37 0.06
CA VAL A 67 6.09 0.06 1.20
C VAL A 67 6.08 1.58 1.23
N LEU A 68 4.89 2.18 1.38
CA LEU A 68 4.73 3.63 1.46
C LEU A 68 3.84 3.97 2.66
N SER A 69 4.47 4.21 3.81
CA SER A 69 3.77 4.32 5.09
C SER A 69 4.04 5.66 5.78
N ALA A 70 2.98 6.24 6.34
CA ALA A 70 3.10 7.43 7.18
C ALA A 70 3.77 7.08 8.50
N VAL A 71 4.61 7.99 9.04
CA VAL A 71 5.30 7.82 10.31
C VAL A 71 5.12 9.02 11.21
N LEU A 72 4.89 8.75 12.49
CA LEU A 72 4.88 9.75 13.54
C LEU A 72 6.31 10.16 13.90
N ASN A 73 6.47 11.39 14.35
CA ASN A 73 7.76 11.91 14.79
C ASN A 73 8.13 11.34 16.17
N THR A 74 8.45 10.06 16.21
CA THR A 74 8.97 9.37 17.41
C THR A 74 10.24 8.61 17.06
N PRO A 75 11.15 8.35 18.02
CA PRO A 75 12.39 7.65 17.74
C PRO A 75 12.20 6.16 17.40
N TYR A 76 11.02 5.60 17.63
CA TYR A 76 10.75 4.17 17.43
C TYR A 76 9.84 3.87 16.24
N ALA A 77 9.08 4.82 15.70
CA ALA A 77 8.11 4.52 14.64
C ALA A 77 8.76 3.84 13.42
N ILE A 78 9.86 4.40 12.90
CA ILE A 78 10.56 3.81 11.75
C ILE A 78 11.20 2.46 12.11
N PRO A 79 12.02 2.32 13.17
CA PRO A 79 12.61 1.04 13.53
C PRO A 79 11.58 -0.07 13.76
N GLU A 80 10.47 0.22 14.42
CA GLU A 80 9.43 -0.76 14.69
C GLU A 80 8.70 -1.20 13.43
N LYS A 81 8.40 -0.28 12.51
CA LYS A 81 7.83 -0.63 11.20
C LYS A 81 8.80 -1.45 10.34
N GLU A 82 10.09 -1.10 10.34
CA GLU A 82 11.11 -1.89 9.66
C GLU A 82 11.21 -3.32 10.22
N ASP A 83 11.21 -3.49 11.54
CA ASP A 83 11.22 -4.81 12.20
C ASP A 83 9.95 -5.61 11.84
N TRP A 84 8.80 -4.95 11.83
CA TRP A 84 7.53 -5.56 11.45
C TRP A 84 7.54 -6.03 9.99
N LEU A 85 7.96 -5.17 9.06
CA LEU A 85 8.04 -5.47 7.63
C LEU A 85 9.01 -6.62 7.36
N LYS A 86 10.19 -6.59 7.98
CA LYS A 86 11.18 -7.67 7.89
C LYS A 86 10.62 -9.01 8.38
N LYS A 87 9.77 -9.00 9.40
CA LYS A 87 9.15 -10.21 9.96
C LYS A 87 8.05 -10.77 9.07
N PHE A 88 7.18 -9.92 8.52
CA PHE A 88 5.93 -10.35 7.88
C PHE A 88 5.96 -10.32 6.36
N ILE A 89 6.79 -9.46 5.74
CA ILE A 89 6.91 -9.36 4.28
C ILE A 89 8.37 -9.10 3.85
N PRO A 90 9.30 -10.02 4.19
CA PRO A 90 10.73 -9.87 3.89
C PRO A 90 11.03 -9.85 2.39
N GLU A 91 10.06 -10.20 1.55
CA GLU A 91 10.17 -10.17 0.09
C GLU A 91 10.32 -8.73 -0.44
N ILE A 92 9.78 -7.71 0.27
CA ILE A 92 10.02 -6.30 -0.04
C ILE A 92 11.31 -5.87 0.67
N LYS A 93 12.32 -5.50 -0.09
CA LYS A 93 13.62 -5.12 0.44
C LYS A 93 13.57 -3.75 1.13
N LYS A 94 14.47 -3.52 2.09
CA LYS A 94 14.52 -2.27 2.86
C LYS A 94 14.70 -1.02 1.99
N GLU A 95 15.42 -1.11 0.88
CA GLU A 95 15.59 -0.01 -0.08
C GLU A 95 14.29 0.43 -0.75
N ASN A 96 13.23 -0.40 -0.69
CA ASN A 96 11.90 -0.11 -1.18
C ASN A 96 10.93 0.36 -0.08
N TYR A 97 11.43 0.71 1.11
CA TYR A 97 10.60 1.31 2.15
C TYR A 97 10.67 2.83 2.06
N ILE A 98 9.51 3.46 1.91
CA ILE A 98 9.36 4.92 1.87
C ILE A 98 8.50 5.33 3.06
N PHE A 99 9.11 6.05 4.00
CA PHE A 99 8.43 6.58 5.16
C PHE A 99 8.14 8.07 4.98
N VAL A 100 6.88 8.43 5.13
CA VAL A 100 6.35 9.78 4.91
C VAL A 100 5.96 10.38 6.26
N PRO A 101 6.37 11.61 6.61
CA PRO A 101 5.92 12.24 7.83
C PRO A 101 4.37 12.27 7.90
N TYR A 102 3.80 11.92 9.05
CA TYR A 102 2.35 11.95 9.25
C TYR A 102 1.75 13.31 8.88
N GLY A 103 0.63 13.28 8.14
CA GLY A 103 -0.05 14.48 7.66
C GLY A 103 0.51 15.09 6.38
N LYS A 104 1.50 14.45 5.75
CA LYS A 104 2.00 14.83 4.42
C LYS A 104 1.42 13.94 3.33
N ASP A 105 1.29 14.49 2.14
CA ASP A 105 0.81 13.76 0.98
C ASP A 105 1.85 12.76 0.48
N LYS A 106 1.46 11.49 0.40
CA LYS A 106 2.35 10.38 0.03
C LYS A 106 2.99 10.55 -1.36
N TYR A 107 2.24 11.12 -2.32
CA TYR A 107 2.72 11.29 -3.70
C TYR A 107 3.95 12.20 -3.82
N GLU A 108 4.14 13.14 -2.88
CA GLU A 108 5.27 14.06 -2.87
C GLU A 108 6.62 13.39 -2.58
N TYR A 109 6.58 12.19 -1.98
CA TYR A 109 7.77 11.45 -1.55
C TYR A 109 8.20 10.37 -2.56
N ILE A 110 7.56 10.31 -3.72
CA ILE A 110 7.88 9.29 -4.72
C ILE A 110 9.05 9.72 -5.59
N PRO A 111 10.15 8.96 -5.60
CA PRO A 111 11.29 9.25 -6.47
C PRO A 111 10.87 9.30 -7.94
N GLY A 112 11.15 10.43 -8.59
CA GLY A 112 10.75 10.67 -9.98
C GLY A 112 9.28 11.05 -10.17
N GLY A 113 8.52 11.26 -9.09
CA GLY A 113 7.10 11.58 -9.11
C GLY A 113 6.19 10.39 -9.40
N VAL A 114 4.88 10.64 -9.29
CA VAL A 114 3.84 9.65 -9.58
C VAL A 114 3.49 9.65 -11.07
N THR A 115 3.32 8.49 -11.65
CA THR A 115 3.00 8.28 -13.06
C THR A 115 1.77 7.37 -13.21
N ARG A 116 1.27 7.21 -14.43
CA ARG A 116 0.18 6.27 -14.75
C ARG A 116 0.53 4.79 -14.50
N ASN A 117 1.80 4.47 -14.28
CA ASN A 117 2.26 3.12 -13.98
C ASN A 117 2.39 2.87 -12.48
N ASP A 118 1.92 3.81 -11.65
CA ASP A 118 2.06 3.78 -10.20
C ASP A 118 0.71 3.56 -9.54
N TYR A 119 0.65 2.56 -8.69
CA TYR A 119 -0.54 2.11 -7.98
C TYR A 119 -0.32 2.25 -6.48
N LEU A 120 -1.29 2.81 -5.76
CA LEU A 120 -1.27 2.90 -4.30
C LEU A 120 -2.37 2.03 -3.70
N LEU A 121 -1.99 0.97 -2.99
CA LEU A 121 -2.89 0.18 -2.15
C LEU A 121 -2.87 0.75 -0.74
N ASP A 122 -4.00 1.33 -0.31
CA ASP A 122 -4.10 2.07 0.95
C ASP A 122 -5.54 1.96 1.50
N ASP A 123 -5.69 1.89 2.81
CA ASP A 123 -7.00 1.83 3.45
C ASP A 123 -7.63 3.22 3.68
N TYR A 124 -6.85 4.30 3.52
CA TYR A 124 -7.29 5.66 3.83
C TYR A 124 -7.56 6.47 2.57
N THR A 125 -8.84 6.81 2.33
CA THR A 125 -9.28 7.54 1.14
C THR A 125 -8.58 8.90 0.96
N THR A 126 -8.21 9.55 2.07
CA THR A 126 -7.47 10.83 2.06
C THR A 126 -6.09 10.69 1.39
N ASN A 127 -5.47 9.52 1.40
CA ASN A 127 -4.21 9.25 0.68
C ASN A 127 -4.47 8.96 -0.81
N LEU A 128 -5.56 8.25 -1.12
CA LEU A 128 -5.87 7.80 -2.48
C LEU A 128 -6.30 8.93 -3.43
N LEU A 129 -7.03 9.93 -2.91
CA LEU A 129 -7.51 11.04 -3.74
C LEU A 129 -6.37 11.94 -4.27
N PRO A 130 -5.41 12.40 -3.44
CA PRO A 130 -4.24 13.13 -3.93
C PRO A 130 -3.36 12.30 -4.86
N TRP A 131 -3.20 11.00 -4.57
CA TRP A 131 -2.46 10.07 -5.42
C TRP A 131 -3.04 10.01 -6.84
N HIS A 132 -4.37 9.89 -6.93
CA HIS A 132 -5.07 9.88 -8.21
C HIS A 132 -4.88 11.21 -8.96
N LYS A 133 -5.00 12.36 -8.27
CA LYS A 133 -4.76 13.69 -8.86
C LYS A 133 -3.32 13.86 -9.36
N ALA A 134 -2.36 13.20 -8.74
CA ALA A 134 -0.96 13.18 -9.16
C ALA A 134 -0.70 12.28 -10.39
N GLY A 135 -1.70 11.56 -10.90
CA GLY A 135 -1.64 10.75 -12.11
C GLY A 135 -1.48 9.24 -11.90
N GLY A 136 -1.47 8.77 -10.66
CA GLY A 136 -1.44 7.35 -10.33
C GLY A 136 -2.84 6.73 -10.18
N THR A 137 -2.88 5.44 -9.91
CA THR A 137 -4.13 4.71 -9.60
C THR A 137 -4.17 4.35 -8.13
N GLY A 138 -5.18 4.85 -7.40
CA GLY A 138 -5.46 4.42 -6.03
C GLY A 138 -6.27 3.13 -6.01
N ILE A 139 -5.94 2.22 -5.10
CA ILE A 139 -6.66 0.98 -4.83
C ILE A 139 -7.01 0.96 -3.34
N LYS A 140 -8.30 0.98 -3.03
CA LYS A 140 -8.75 0.98 -1.63
C LYS A 140 -8.62 -0.41 -1.01
N CYS A 141 -7.89 -0.52 0.08
CA CYS A 141 -8.00 -1.69 0.96
C CYS A 141 -9.22 -1.51 1.87
N ARG A 142 -10.34 -2.17 1.55
CA ARG A 142 -11.54 -2.11 2.38
C ARG A 142 -11.43 -3.11 3.53
N THR A 143 -11.73 -2.61 4.73
CA THR A 143 -11.95 -3.43 5.92
C THR A 143 -13.40 -3.33 6.36
N ASN A 144 -13.82 -4.08 7.37
CA ASN A 144 -15.15 -3.92 7.96
C ASN A 144 -15.35 -2.59 8.69
N GLU A 145 -14.26 -1.84 8.93
CA GLU A 145 -14.26 -0.59 9.67
C GLU A 145 -14.22 0.65 8.78
N ASN A 146 -13.50 0.60 7.65
CA ASN A 146 -13.14 1.79 6.87
C ASN A 146 -13.90 2.00 5.56
N HIS A 147 -14.93 1.18 5.25
CA HIS A 147 -15.67 1.28 3.97
C HIS A 147 -17.07 1.91 4.12
N THR A 148 -17.45 2.33 5.31
CA THR A 148 -18.83 2.70 5.68
C THR A 148 -19.35 3.96 5.00
N ASN A 149 -18.49 4.90 4.60
CA ASN A 149 -18.94 6.20 4.08
C ASN A 149 -19.08 6.26 2.56
N GLY A 150 -18.64 5.25 1.82
CA GLY A 150 -18.83 5.13 0.38
C GLY A 150 -18.26 6.29 -0.48
N THR A 151 -17.32 7.07 0.06
CA THR A 151 -16.73 8.23 -0.64
C THR A 151 -15.72 7.83 -1.72
N TRP A 152 -15.09 6.66 -1.58
CA TRP A 152 -14.21 6.11 -2.60
C TRP A 152 -15.01 5.43 -3.70
N LYS A 153 -14.84 5.86 -4.94
CA LYS A 153 -15.51 5.33 -6.14
C LYS A 153 -14.58 4.54 -7.06
N GLY A 154 -13.28 4.49 -6.74
CA GLY A 154 -12.28 3.75 -7.51
C GLY A 154 -12.20 2.26 -7.17
N PRO A 155 -11.17 1.58 -7.73
CA PRO A 155 -10.95 0.16 -7.50
C PRO A 155 -10.64 -0.15 -6.04
N TYR A 156 -10.94 -1.37 -5.63
CA TYR A 156 -10.70 -1.81 -4.26
C TYR A 156 -10.47 -3.32 -4.16
N ILE A 157 -9.78 -3.72 -3.10
CA ILE A 157 -9.81 -5.08 -2.54
C ILE A 157 -10.51 -5.05 -1.18
N HIS A 158 -10.97 -6.18 -0.68
CA HIS A 158 -11.63 -6.28 0.62
C HIS A 158 -10.99 -7.38 1.45
N THR A 159 -10.63 -7.06 2.70
CA THR A 159 -9.93 -7.98 3.61
C THR A 159 -10.71 -9.24 3.97
N ALA A 160 -12.04 -9.24 3.77
CA ALA A 160 -12.89 -10.42 3.93
C ALA A 160 -12.79 -11.41 2.75
N PHE A 161 -12.17 -11.01 1.62
CA PHE A 161 -12.00 -11.92 0.49
C PHE A 161 -10.79 -12.85 0.70
N PRO A 162 -10.83 -14.06 0.15
CA PRO A 162 -9.66 -14.93 0.08
C PRO A 162 -8.50 -14.24 -0.63
N SER A 163 -7.27 -14.53 -0.21
CA SER A 163 -6.07 -13.90 -0.78
C SER A 163 -5.91 -14.09 -2.29
N PHE A 164 -6.32 -15.25 -2.82
CA PHE A 164 -6.27 -15.52 -4.27
C PHE A 164 -7.26 -14.66 -5.07
N VAL A 165 -8.42 -14.31 -4.51
CA VAL A 165 -9.38 -13.39 -5.15
C VAL A 165 -8.81 -11.97 -5.18
N MET A 166 -8.18 -11.53 -4.08
CA MET A 166 -7.56 -10.20 -4.03
C MET A 166 -6.38 -10.08 -5.00
N ASP A 167 -5.59 -11.13 -5.13
CA ASP A 167 -4.48 -11.20 -6.07
C ASP A 167 -4.97 -11.11 -7.53
N GLU A 168 -6.01 -11.86 -7.92
CA GLU A 168 -6.66 -11.74 -9.23
C GLU A 168 -7.18 -10.33 -9.49
N VAL A 169 -7.80 -9.68 -8.49
CA VAL A 169 -8.26 -8.30 -8.59
C VAL A 169 -7.09 -7.33 -8.79
N LEU A 170 -5.97 -7.51 -8.06
CA LEU A 170 -4.77 -6.70 -8.26
C LEU A 170 -4.19 -6.87 -9.66
N ASN A 171 -4.11 -8.11 -10.17
CA ASN A 171 -3.67 -8.38 -11.55
C ASN A 171 -4.55 -7.67 -12.57
N HIS A 172 -5.86 -7.77 -12.43
CA HIS A 172 -6.82 -7.11 -13.32
C HIS A 172 -6.65 -5.58 -13.32
N ILE A 173 -6.53 -4.96 -12.14
CA ILE A 173 -6.36 -3.49 -12.01
C ILE A 173 -5.02 -3.04 -12.61
N VAL A 174 -3.93 -3.73 -12.27
CA VAL A 174 -2.57 -3.28 -12.59
C VAL A 174 -2.20 -3.58 -14.04
N PHE A 175 -2.56 -4.74 -14.58
CA PHE A 175 -2.07 -5.20 -15.88
C PHE A 175 -3.13 -5.20 -16.98
N GLU A 176 -4.41 -5.38 -16.65
CA GLU A 176 -5.48 -5.45 -17.65
C GLU A 176 -6.25 -4.15 -17.83
N GLY A 177 -5.93 -3.11 -17.05
CA GLY A 177 -6.57 -1.80 -17.13
C GLY A 177 -7.99 -1.78 -16.57
N GLY A 178 -8.28 -2.68 -15.62
CA GLY A 178 -9.56 -2.79 -14.94
C GLY A 178 -9.93 -1.51 -14.18
N SER A 179 -11.07 -0.97 -14.55
CA SER A 179 -11.75 0.23 -14.05
C SER A 179 -10.97 1.54 -14.13
N LYS A 180 -11.05 2.20 -15.28
CA LYS A 180 -11.00 3.67 -15.29
C LYS A 180 -12.03 4.16 -14.28
N PHE A 181 -11.64 5.10 -13.41
CA PHE A 181 -12.60 5.91 -12.66
C PHE A 181 -13.70 6.34 -13.62
N ASN A 182 -14.94 5.93 -13.40
CA ASN A 182 -16.06 6.58 -14.03
C ASN A 182 -16.19 7.94 -13.37
N GLU A 183 -15.65 8.97 -14.03
CA GLU A 183 -16.02 10.35 -13.75
C GLU A 183 -17.51 10.49 -14.06
N GLN A 184 -18.35 10.47 -13.02
CA GLN A 184 -19.71 10.96 -13.02
C GLN A 184 -19.85 12.02 -11.96
#